data_d43dcb4d6e28743e82112c07274b87df
#
_entry.id   d43dcb4d6e28743e82112c07274b87df
#
_cell.length_a   1.000
_cell.length_b   1.000
_cell.length_c   1.000
_cell.angle_alpha   90.00
_cell.angle_beta   90.00
_cell.angle_gamma   90.00
#
_symmetry.space_group_name_H-M   'P 1'
#
loop_
_entity.id
_entity.type
_entity.pdbx_description
1 polymer ?
#
loop_
_entity_poly.entity_id
_entity_poly.type
_entity_poly.pdbx_seq_one_letter_code
_entity_poly.pdbx_strand_id
1 'polypeptide(L)'
;MNNISLKQVYFGGVTIQVPEIWDADTEEIIEEDGQKSYTISINAKGKDVRSIDISYGAMPEESDAYMEACGTYEDVMAEEDIAANDEPIICFQFQDYKAYGFNLWTDDGLPCFFFCIDVKSDSGTKLLTVLTCASNNEELQGLMEFVEEYISCK
;
A
#
# COMPACT_ATOMS: atom_id res chain seq x y z
N MET A 1 -0.70 25.67 16.36
CA MET A 1 0.05 24.56 15.72
C MET A 1 -0.17 23.29 16.51
N ASN A 2 -0.67 22.29 15.82
CA ASN A 2 -0.97 21.01 16.48
C ASN A 2 0.23 20.10 16.41
N ASN A 3 0.80 19.82 17.57
CA ASN A 3 1.83 18.80 17.66
C ASN A 3 1.13 17.46 17.77
N ILE A 4 1.16 16.71 16.68
CA ILE A 4 0.58 15.38 16.68
C ILE A 4 1.64 14.40 17.14
N SER A 5 1.34 13.68 18.23
CA SER A 5 2.23 12.63 18.69
C SER A 5 2.14 11.44 17.74
N LEU A 6 3.28 10.96 17.29
CA LEU A 6 3.35 9.81 16.39
C LEU A 6 3.80 8.57 17.13
N LYS A 7 3.29 7.43 16.71
CA LYS A 7 3.78 6.13 17.18
C LYS A 7 4.42 5.41 16.00
N GLN A 8 5.41 4.60 16.30
CA GLN A 8 6.08 3.79 15.30
C GLN A 8 5.44 2.41 15.24
N VAL A 9 5.02 2.01 14.06
CA VAL A 9 4.53 0.66 13.81
C VAL A 9 5.60 -0.06 13.01
N TYR A 10 6.18 -1.11 13.59
CA TYR A 10 7.21 -1.91 12.94
C TYR A 10 6.75 -3.35 12.86
N PHE A 11 6.79 -3.91 11.65
CA PHE A 11 6.42 -5.31 11.48
C PHE A 11 7.00 -5.87 10.19
N GLY A 12 7.70 -6.99 10.29
CA GLY A 12 8.19 -7.73 9.13
C GLY A 12 9.16 -7.00 8.21
N GLY A 13 9.86 -5.97 8.69
CA GLY A 13 10.80 -5.21 7.88
C GLY A 13 10.28 -3.87 7.39
N VAL A 14 9.03 -3.56 7.70
CA VAL A 14 8.42 -2.27 7.35
C VAL A 14 8.18 -1.48 8.61
N THR A 15 8.54 -0.19 8.58
CA THR A 15 8.28 0.74 9.66
C THR A 15 7.47 1.89 9.12
N ILE A 16 6.41 2.28 9.81
CA ILE A 16 5.67 3.49 9.48
C ILE A 16 5.34 4.25 10.77
N GLN A 17 5.42 5.57 10.72
CA GLN A 17 5.01 6.41 11.83
C GLN A 17 3.64 6.99 11.53
N VAL A 18 2.73 6.82 12.47
CA VAL A 18 1.34 7.31 12.31
C VAL A 18 0.90 8.02 13.57
N PRO A 19 -0.12 8.88 13.49
CA PRO A 19 -0.67 9.50 14.69
C PRO A 19 -1.01 8.44 15.74
N GLU A 20 -0.67 8.73 16.97
CA GLU A 20 -0.81 7.80 18.08
C GLU A 20 -2.23 7.28 18.28
N ILE A 21 -3.22 8.13 17.96
CA ILE A 21 -4.62 7.79 18.13
C ILE A 21 -5.20 6.89 17.02
N TRP A 22 -4.45 6.71 15.91
CA TRP A 22 -4.91 5.81 14.84
C TRP A 22 -4.72 4.35 15.25
N ASP A 23 -5.64 3.49 14.80
CA ASP A 23 -5.53 2.05 15.05
C ASP A 23 -4.58 1.40 14.05
N ALA A 24 -3.77 0.47 14.52
CA ALA A 24 -2.87 -0.30 13.67
C ALA A 24 -2.95 -1.77 14.06
N ASP A 25 -3.18 -2.63 13.06
CA ASP A 25 -3.21 -4.09 13.24
C ASP A 25 -2.15 -4.71 12.34
N THR A 26 -1.52 -5.76 12.82
CA THR A 26 -0.48 -6.47 12.07
C THR A 26 -0.83 -7.95 11.97
N GLU A 27 -0.46 -8.57 10.84
CA GLU A 27 -0.71 -9.99 10.62
C GLU A 27 0.42 -10.61 9.81
N GLU A 28 0.88 -11.78 10.25
CA GLU A 28 1.86 -12.57 9.51
C GLU A 28 1.10 -13.64 8.73
N ILE A 29 1.36 -13.72 7.42
CA ILE A 29 0.72 -14.69 6.54
C ILE A 29 1.78 -15.67 6.05
N ILE A 30 1.50 -16.97 6.17
CA ILE A 30 2.38 -18.01 5.65
C ILE A 30 1.80 -18.46 4.31
N GLU A 31 2.55 -18.22 3.24
CA GLU A 31 2.14 -18.56 1.89
C GLU A 31 2.28 -20.08 1.64
N GLU A 32 1.68 -20.58 0.56
CA GLU A 32 1.71 -22.01 0.23
C GLU A 32 3.13 -22.55 0.08
N ASP A 33 4.07 -21.72 -0.38
CA ASP A 33 5.46 -22.11 -0.56
C ASP A 33 6.28 -22.02 0.73
N GLY A 34 5.63 -21.71 1.86
CA GLY A 34 6.26 -21.59 3.16
C GLY A 34 6.88 -20.24 3.43
N GLN A 35 6.87 -19.33 2.47
CA GLN A 35 7.38 -18.00 2.66
C GLN A 35 6.40 -17.16 3.46
N LYS A 36 6.91 -16.15 4.17
CA LYS A 36 6.09 -15.30 5.01
C LYS A 36 5.90 -13.95 4.37
N SER A 37 4.68 -13.41 4.48
CA SER A 37 4.39 -12.03 4.17
C SER A 37 3.80 -11.37 5.40
N TYR A 38 3.92 -10.05 5.46
CA TYR A 38 3.54 -9.28 6.63
C TYR A 38 2.60 -8.17 6.20
N THR A 39 1.51 -8.00 6.93
CA THR A 39 0.55 -6.94 6.63
C THR A 39 0.41 -6.01 7.81
N ILE A 40 0.23 -4.73 7.51
CA ILE A 40 -0.07 -3.69 8.49
C ILE A 40 -1.31 -2.97 8.00
N SER A 41 -2.35 -2.93 8.82
CA SER A 41 -3.59 -2.23 8.48
C SER A 41 -3.77 -1.07 9.45
N ILE A 42 -3.85 0.14 8.91
CA ILE A 42 -3.94 1.37 9.70
C ILE A 42 -5.23 2.08 9.36
N ASN A 43 -5.96 2.50 10.40
CA ASN A 43 -7.22 3.22 10.24
C ASN A 43 -7.20 4.47 11.11
N ALA A 44 -7.47 5.61 10.49
CA ALA A 44 -7.56 6.88 11.21
C ALA A 44 -8.79 6.92 12.10
N LYS A 45 -8.68 7.61 13.19
CA LYS A 45 -9.82 7.93 14.05
C LYS A 45 -10.44 9.24 13.59
N GLY A 46 -11.77 9.32 13.63
CA GLY A 46 -12.50 10.53 13.27
C GLY A 46 -13.60 10.27 12.27
N LYS A 47 -14.18 11.35 11.75
CA LYS A 47 -15.27 11.28 10.80
C LYS A 47 -14.83 10.94 9.39
N ASP A 48 -13.61 11.36 9.04
CA ASP A 48 -13.08 11.15 7.70
C ASP A 48 -12.43 9.79 7.60
N VAL A 49 -12.72 9.09 6.50
CA VAL A 49 -12.07 7.80 6.24
C VAL A 49 -10.65 8.06 5.77
N ARG A 50 -9.71 7.45 6.44
CA ARG A 50 -8.31 7.39 6.00
C ARG A 50 -7.76 6.06 6.44
N SER A 51 -7.39 5.22 5.48
CA SER A 51 -6.84 3.91 5.79
C SER A 51 -5.61 3.63 4.93
N ILE A 52 -4.69 2.89 5.51
CA ILE A 52 -3.45 2.48 4.84
C ILE A 52 -3.30 0.99 5.09
N ASP A 53 -3.26 0.21 4.01
CA ASP A 53 -2.99 -1.22 4.09
C ASP A 53 -1.65 -1.49 3.41
N ILE A 54 -0.74 -2.09 4.15
CA ILE A 54 0.62 -2.35 3.68
C ILE A 54 0.85 -3.85 3.69
N SER A 55 1.42 -4.38 2.61
CA SER A 55 1.83 -5.78 2.54
C SER A 55 3.29 -5.85 2.11
N TYR A 56 4.08 -6.70 2.74
CA TYR A 56 5.50 -6.82 2.48
C TYR A 56 5.90 -8.29 2.57
N GLY A 57 6.49 -8.80 1.49
CA GLY A 57 6.91 -10.20 1.43
C GLY A 57 7.85 -10.43 0.26
N ALA A 58 8.22 -11.70 0.05
CA ALA A 58 9.11 -12.05 -1.06
C ALA A 58 8.42 -11.78 -2.40
N MET A 59 9.17 -11.23 -3.34
CA MET A 59 8.67 -11.05 -4.70
C MET A 59 8.45 -12.45 -5.32
N PRO A 60 7.28 -12.72 -5.93
CA PRO A 60 7.07 -13.97 -6.64
C PRO A 60 8.13 -14.18 -7.74
N GLU A 61 8.49 -15.43 -8.01
CA GLU A 61 9.48 -15.75 -9.04
C GLU A 61 9.04 -15.21 -10.40
N GLU A 62 10.01 -14.68 -11.14
CA GLU A 62 9.77 -14.13 -12.49
C GLU A 62 8.75 -13.01 -12.53
N SER A 63 8.61 -12.27 -11.42
CA SER A 63 7.69 -11.13 -11.34
C SER A 63 8.43 -9.88 -10.88
N ASP A 64 7.75 -8.75 -10.97
CA ASP A 64 8.24 -7.47 -10.48
C ASP A 64 7.04 -6.60 -10.08
N ALA A 65 7.32 -5.42 -9.53
CA ALA A 65 6.26 -4.54 -9.05
C ALA A 65 5.27 -4.15 -10.17
N TYR A 66 5.77 -3.94 -11.37
CA TYR A 66 4.90 -3.61 -12.51
C TYR A 66 3.93 -4.76 -12.81
N MET A 67 4.46 -5.99 -12.90
CA MET A 67 3.64 -7.16 -13.19
C MET A 67 2.62 -7.43 -12.08
N GLU A 68 3.02 -7.22 -10.82
CA GLU A 68 2.11 -7.40 -9.69
C GLU A 68 1.01 -6.35 -9.69
N ALA A 69 1.32 -5.10 -10.05
CA ALA A 69 0.31 -4.05 -10.17
C ALA A 69 -0.67 -4.37 -11.31
N CYS A 70 -0.18 -4.84 -12.44
CA CYS A 70 -1.02 -5.24 -13.57
C CYS A 70 -1.96 -6.38 -13.20
N GLY A 71 -1.44 -7.40 -12.52
CA GLY A 71 -2.24 -8.55 -12.08
C GLY A 71 -3.35 -8.14 -11.12
N THR A 72 -3.02 -7.29 -10.16
CA THR A 72 -4.01 -6.79 -9.20
C THR A 72 -5.08 -5.95 -9.91
N TYR A 73 -4.66 -5.10 -10.85
CA TYR A 73 -5.60 -4.30 -11.64
C TYR A 73 -6.59 -5.20 -12.39
N GLU A 74 -6.08 -6.24 -13.04
CA GLU A 74 -6.94 -7.17 -13.78
C GLU A 74 -7.94 -7.86 -12.86
N ASP A 75 -7.50 -8.28 -11.66
CA ASP A 75 -8.37 -8.92 -10.68
C ASP A 75 -9.47 -7.97 -10.20
N VAL A 76 -9.12 -6.71 -9.92
CA VAL A 76 -10.09 -5.69 -9.48
C VAL A 76 -11.11 -5.42 -10.58
N MET A 77 -10.65 -5.26 -11.82
CA MET A 77 -11.55 -4.99 -12.95
C MET A 77 -12.49 -6.17 -13.23
N ALA A 78 -11.99 -7.39 -13.05
CA ALA A 78 -12.80 -8.59 -13.23
C ALA A 78 -13.92 -8.67 -12.19
N GLU A 79 -13.62 -8.34 -10.94
CA GLU A 79 -14.63 -8.32 -9.86
C GLU A 79 -15.70 -7.26 -10.11
N GLU A 80 -15.30 -6.10 -10.66
CA GLU A 80 -16.21 -5.00 -10.94
C GLU A 80 -16.94 -5.14 -12.27
N ASP A 81 -16.60 -6.16 -13.05
CA ASP A 81 -17.15 -6.39 -14.40
C ASP A 81 -16.95 -5.17 -15.30
N ILE A 82 -15.78 -4.54 -15.18
CA ILE A 82 -15.39 -3.36 -15.96
C ILE A 82 -14.32 -3.74 -16.96
N ALA A 83 -14.41 -3.22 -18.17
CA ALA A 83 -13.40 -3.46 -19.19
C ALA A 83 -12.09 -2.74 -18.79
N ALA A 84 -10.97 -3.46 -18.82
CA ALA A 84 -9.66 -2.90 -18.50
C ALA A 84 -9.24 -1.87 -19.53
N ASN A 85 -8.54 -0.82 -19.08
CA ASN A 85 -7.95 0.18 -19.97
C ASN A 85 -6.65 -0.35 -20.56
N ASP A 86 -6.23 0.20 -21.71
CA ASP A 86 -4.99 -0.19 -22.36
C ASP A 86 -3.75 0.20 -21.56
N GLU A 87 -3.82 1.30 -20.80
CA GLU A 87 -2.70 1.78 -19.98
C GLU A 87 -3.18 2.13 -18.56
N PRO A 88 -3.58 1.13 -17.78
CA PRO A 88 -4.15 1.38 -16.46
C PRO A 88 -3.12 1.78 -15.41
N ILE A 89 -1.87 1.38 -15.61
CA ILE A 89 -0.85 1.50 -14.56
C ILE A 89 -0.08 2.81 -14.69
N ILE A 90 -0.05 3.55 -13.58
CA ILE A 90 0.69 4.81 -13.48
C ILE A 90 2.07 4.49 -12.90
N CYS A 91 3.13 4.93 -13.59
CA CYS A 91 4.49 4.81 -13.09
C CYS A 91 4.87 6.14 -12.46
N PHE A 92 5.37 6.11 -11.23
CA PHE A 92 5.74 7.33 -10.53
C PHE A 92 6.92 7.07 -9.58
N GLN A 93 7.50 8.16 -9.07
CA GLN A 93 8.60 8.06 -8.12
C GLN A 93 8.04 8.08 -6.69
N PHE A 94 8.44 7.11 -5.90
CA PHE A 94 8.09 7.03 -4.47
C PHE A 94 9.38 6.85 -3.69
N GLN A 95 9.80 7.88 -2.96
CA GLN A 95 11.14 7.93 -2.35
C GLN A 95 12.19 7.69 -3.43
N ASP A 96 13.09 6.72 -3.24
CA ASP A 96 14.11 6.39 -4.24
C ASP A 96 13.67 5.24 -5.16
N TYR A 97 12.41 4.85 -5.09
CA TYR A 97 11.88 3.70 -5.83
C TYR A 97 10.99 4.12 -6.98
N LYS A 98 10.94 3.28 -8.00
CA LYS A 98 9.88 3.36 -8.99
C LYS A 98 8.67 2.62 -8.46
N ALA A 99 7.52 3.27 -8.48
CA ALA A 99 6.27 2.70 -8.04
C ALA A 99 5.33 2.54 -9.23
N TYR A 100 4.47 1.53 -9.16
CA TYR A 100 3.49 1.24 -10.19
C TYR A 100 2.14 1.04 -9.53
N GLY A 101 1.15 1.83 -9.94
CA GLY A 101 -0.13 1.78 -9.27
C GLY A 101 -1.30 2.24 -10.12
N PHE A 102 -2.47 2.22 -9.53
CA PHE A 102 -3.70 2.63 -10.21
C PHE A 102 -4.72 3.12 -9.20
N ASN A 103 -5.65 3.92 -9.70
CA ASN A 103 -6.78 4.42 -8.90
C ASN A 103 -7.91 3.40 -8.89
N LEU A 104 -8.58 3.27 -7.75
CA LEU A 104 -9.77 2.45 -7.61
C LEU A 104 -10.70 3.12 -6.61
N TRP A 105 -11.89 2.56 -6.46
CA TRP A 105 -12.90 3.13 -5.57
C TRP A 105 -13.55 2.01 -4.76
N THR A 106 -13.94 2.32 -3.52
CA THR A 106 -14.69 1.38 -2.69
C THR A 106 -16.11 1.24 -3.26
N ASP A 107 -16.87 0.27 -2.75
CA ASP A 107 -18.28 0.11 -3.11
C ASP A 107 -19.10 1.36 -2.80
N ASP A 108 -18.68 2.12 -1.79
CA ASP A 108 -19.33 3.38 -1.40
C ASP A 108 -18.83 4.57 -2.24
N GLY A 109 -17.93 4.34 -3.18
CA GLY A 109 -17.43 5.40 -4.05
C GLY A 109 -16.28 6.21 -3.49
N LEU A 110 -15.66 5.77 -2.41
CA LEU A 110 -14.51 6.48 -1.84
C LEU A 110 -13.26 6.24 -2.69
N PRO A 111 -12.46 7.28 -2.94
CA PRO A 111 -11.26 7.13 -3.77
C PRO A 111 -10.16 6.37 -3.03
N CYS A 112 -9.48 5.51 -3.76
CA CYS A 112 -8.36 4.72 -3.26
C CYS A 112 -7.23 4.74 -4.28
N PHE A 113 -6.01 4.45 -3.80
CA PHE A 113 -4.88 4.27 -4.68
C PHE A 113 -4.05 3.07 -4.21
N PHE A 114 -3.78 2.17 -5.13
CA PHE A 114 -2.97 0.97 -4.88
C PHE A 114 -1.67 1.09 -5.65
N PHE A 115 -0.54 0.73 -5.04
CA PHE A 115 0.73 0.71 -5.76
C PHE A 115 1.67 -0.35 -5.21
N CYS A 116 2.64 -0.72 -6.05
CA CYS A 116 3.66 -1.73 -5.75
C CYS A 116 5.05 -1.18 -5.98
N ILE A 117 6.00 -1.65 -5.17
CA ILE A 117 7.41 -1.27 -5.25
C ILE A 117 8.27 -2.53 -5.12
N ASP A 118 9.36 -2.61 -5.92
CA ASP A 118 10.43 -3.59 -5.71
C ASP A 118 11.38 -3.07 -4.66
N VAL A 119 11.54 -3.80 -3.56
CA VAL A 119 12.47 -3.42 -2.50
C VAL A 119 13.59 -4.47 -2.45
N LYS A 120 14.82 -4.06 -2.71
CA LYS A 120 15.95 -4.97 -2.65
C LYS A 120 16.43 -5.11 -1.21
N SER A 121 16.60 -6.34 -0.78
CA SER A 121 17.09 -6.66 0.56
C SER A 121 18.23 -7.69 0.46
N ASP A 122 18.89 -7.94 1.60
CA ASP A 122 19.97 -8.94 1.66
C ASP A 122 19.48 -10.36 1.34
N SER A 123 18.19 -10.62 1.59
CA SER A 123 17.59 -11.93 1.34
C SER A 123 16.87 -12.02 -0.01
N GLY A 124 17.04 -11.02 -0.88
CA GLY A 124 16.42 -10.99 -2.21
C GLY A 124 15.46 -9.83 -2.36
N THR A 125 14.78 -9.80 -3.50
CA THR A 125 13.82 -8.73 -3.78
C THR A 125 12.51 -8.99 -3.03
N LYS A 126 12.03 -7.95 -2.37
CA LYS A 126 10.74 -7.97 -1.66
C LYS A 126 9.72 -7.13 -2.43
N LEU A 127 8.48 -7.53 -2.32
CA LEU A 127 7.37 -6.77 -2.89
C LEU A 127 6.69 -6.00 -1.77
N LEU A 128 6.64 -4.68 -1.90
CA LEU A 128 5.87 -3.83 -1.02
C LEU A 128 4.63 -3.39 -1.77
N THR A 129 3.46 -3.63 -1.21
CA THR A 129 2.20 -3.13 -1.76
C THR A 129 1.56 -2.20 -0.75
N VAL A 130 0.97 -1.12 -1.23
CA VAL A 130 0.29 -0.14 -0.38
C VAL A 130 -1.05 0.19 -1.00
N LEU A 131 -2.10 0.11 -0.20
CA LEU A 131 -3.44 0.56 -0.59
C LEU A 131 -3.86 1.67 0.35
N THR A 132 -4.16 2.84 -0.19
CA THR A 132 -4.64 3.97 0.59
C THR A 132 -6.06 4.30 0.18
N CYS A 133 -6.90 4.64 1.14
CA CYS A 133 -8.29 5.06 0.90
C CYS A 133 -8.61 6.27 1.76
N ALA A 134 -9.39 7.19 1.21
CA ALA A 134 -9.75 8.41 1.91
C ALA A 134 -11.16 8.86 1.53
N SER A 135 -11.68 9.86 2.23
CA SER A 135 -13.03 10.36 2.02
C SER A 135 -13.17 11.14 0.71
N ASN A 136 -12.08 11.73 0.22
CA ASN A 136 -12.09 12.50 -1.02
C ASN A 136 -10.68 12.53 -1.62
N ASN A 137 -10.56 13.04 -2.84
CA ASN A 137 -9.28 13.05 -3.56
C ASN A 137 -8.21 13.91 -2.89
N GLU A 138 -8.60 15.02 -2.29
CA GLU A 138 -7.66 15.90 -1.59
C GLU A 138 -7.03 15.19 -0.38
N GLU A 139 -7.87 14.50 0.40
CA GLU A 139 -7.38 13.74 1.54
C GLU A 139 -6.56 12.53 1.10
N LEU A 140 -6.94 11.90 -0.01
CA LEU A 140 -6.17 10.79 -0.56
C LEU A 140 -4.76 11.23 -0.94
N GLN A 141 -4.64 12.37 -1.61
CA GLN A 141 -3.33 12.91 -1.98
C GLN A 141 -2.50 13.21 -0.73
N GLY A 142 -3.09 13.83 0.28
CA GLY A 142 -2.42 14.10 1.54
C GLY A 142 -1.96 12.82 2.23
N LEU A 143 -2.79 11.77 2.17
CA LEU A 143 -2.45 10.49 2.76
C LEU A 143 -1.29 9.82 2.02
N MET A 144 -1.25 9.92 0.68
CA MET A 144 -0.15 9.40 -0.13
C MET A 144 1.16 10.09 0.22
N GLU A 145 1.13 11.41 0.36
CA GLU A 145 2.31 12.19 0.76
C GLU A 145 2.78 11.81 2.16
N PHE A 146 1.82 11.59 3.07
CA PHE A 146 2.12 11.15 4.43
C PHE A 146 2.83 9.79 4.42
N VAL A 147 2.31 8.83 3.67
CA VAL A 147 2.92 7.50 3.58
C VAL A 147 4.35 7.61 3.06
N GLU A 148 4.55 8.39 2.00
CA GLU A 148 5.90 8.55 1.42
C GLU A 148 6.89 9.12 2.43
N GLU A 149 6.45 10.07 3.24
CA GLU A 149 7.33 10.71 4.21
C GLU A 149 7.67 9.81 5.40
N TYR A 150 6.72 8.98 5.86
CA TYR A 150 6.84 8.28 7.13
C TYR A 150 7.03 6.77 7.03
N ILE A 151 7.04 6.18 5.84
CA ILE A 151 7.27 4.74 5.68
C ILE A 151 8.73 4.46 5.38
N SER A 152 9.23 3.34 5.89
CA SER A 152 10.58 2.88 5.64
C SER A 152 10.60 1.36 5.54
N CYS A 153 11.38 0.84 4.58
CA CYS A 153 11.56 -0.59 4.38
C CYS A 153 13.03 -0.94 4.57
N LYS A 154 13.30 -2.02 5.31
CA LYS A 154 14.67 -2.50 5.53
C LYS A 154 14.79 -3.99 5.28
#